data_1e073cd4a91c73995c4433ffa44b29fd
#
_entry.id   1e073cd4a91c73995c4433ffa44b29fd
#
_cell.length_a   1.000
_cell.length_b   1.000
_cell.length_c   1.000
_cell.angle_alpha   90.00
_cell.angle_beta   90.00
_cell.angle_gamma   90.00
#
_symmetry.space_group_name_H-M   'P 1'
#
loop_
_entity.id
_entity.type
_entity.pdbx_description
1 polymer ?
#
loop_
_entity_poly.entity_id
_entity_poly.type
_entity_poly.pdbx_seq_one_letter_code
_entity_poly.pdbx_strand_id
1 'polypeptide(L)'
;VQLGTSGESLLTEGGDLESLAKTFGKLTTCDSFLKCFTELGGGAVDAVIVDKPVATDYAQKNSGFTILSEELGAEQYGIAFRSGDQELCNTIENAVQQLVDNGTYAKIAEKYPDIVNNLTYLNK
;
A
#
# COMPACT_ATOMS: atom_id res chain seq x y z
N VAL A 1 9.51 -8.30 -4.90
CA VAL A 1 8.49 -7.97 -3.89
C VAL A 1 9.10 -8.04 -2.49
N GLN A 2 8.58 -7.26 -1.52
CA GLN A 2 9.01 -7.40 -0.13
C GLN A 2 8.37 -8.63 0.52
N LEU A 3 9.16 -9.37 1.26
CA LEU A 3 8.75 -10.56 2.03
C LEU A 3 7.72 -10.17 3.10
N GLY A 4 6.69 -10.99 3.29
CA GLY A 4 5.64 -10.81 4.32
C GLY A 4 4.62 -9.72 4.02
N THR A 5 4.53 -9.23 2.77
CA THR A 5 3.54 -8.23 2.35
C THR A 5 2.35 -8.88 1.65
N SER A 6 1.24 -8.13 1.54
CA SER A 6 0.08 -8.49 0.72
C SER A 6 0.49 -8.73 -0.74
N GLY A 7 1.38 -7.90 -1.29
CA GLY A 7 1.91 -8.06 -2.64
C GLY A 7 2.63 -9.40 -2.86
N GLU A 8 3.36 -9.90 -1.87
CA GLU A 8 3.94 -11.25 -1.93
C GLU A 8 2.83 -12.32 -1.89
N SER A 9 1.88 -12.18 -0.97
CA SER A 9 0.78 -13.13 -0.82
C SER A 9 -0.06 -13.29 -2.09
N LEU A 10 -0.27 -12.21 -2.85
CA LEU A 10 -0.96 -12.28 -4.15
C LEU A 10 -0.24 -13.14 -5.18
N LEU A 11 1.09 -13.20 -5.14
CA LEU A 11 1.94 -13.84 -6.15
C LEU A 11 2.37 -15.26 -5.79
N THR A 12 2.18 -15.68 -4.54
CA THR A 12 2.58 -16.99 -4.06
C THR A 12 1.46 -18.02 -4.23
N GLU A 13 1.74 -19.28 -3.88
CA GLU A 13 0.79 -20.38 -3.99
C GLU A 13 -0.54 -20.07 -3.27
N GLY A 14 -1.63 -20.19 -4.00
CA GLY A 14 -2.98 -19.87 -3.53
C GLY A 14 -3.34 -18.37 -3.59
N GLY A 15 -2.44 -17.51 -4.02
CA GLY A 15 -2.73 -16.08 -4.22
C GLY A 15 -3.47 -15.81 -5.53
N ASP A 16 -4.24 -14.73 -5.56
CA ASP A 16 -5.09 -14.37 -6.72
C ASP A 16 -4.30 -14.14 -8.02
N LEU A 17 -3.02 -13.80 -7.91
CA LEU A 17 -2.12 -13.54 -9.03
C LEU A 17 -1.07 -14.65 -9.23
N GLU A 18 -1.24 -15.82 -8.64
CA GLU A 18 -0.33 -16.96 -8.81
C GLU A 18 -0.11 -17.31 -10.28
N SER A 19 -1.17 -17.26 -11.09
CA SER A 19 -1.08 -17.55 -12.53
C SER A 19 -0.24 -16.51 -13.26
N LEU A 20 -0.31 -15.24 -12.86
CA LEU A 20 0.54 -14.19 -13.40
C LEU A 20 2.01 -14.42 -12.96
N ALA A 21 2.23 -14.73 -11.70
CA ALA A 21 3.57 -14.99 -11.17
C ALA A 21 4.30 -16.14 -11.89
N LYS A 22 3.57 -17.16 -12.35
CA LYS A 22 4.10 -18.28 -13.15
C LYS A 22 4.58 -17.86 -14.55
N THR A 23 4.21 -16.68 -15.02
CA THR A 23 4.72 -16.13 -16.29
C THR A 23 6.05 -15.40 -16.13
N PHE A 24 6.44 -15.08 -14.91
CA PHE A 24 7.71 -14.40 -14.63
C PHE A 24 8.89 -15.35 -14.83
N GLY A 25 10.00 -14.82 -15.30
CA GLY A 25 11.25 -15.57 -15.35
C GLY A 25 11.74 -15.95 -13.95
N LYS A 26 11.56 -15.05 -12.97
CA LYS A 26 11.87 -15.27 -11.56
C LYS A 26 11.09 -14.30 -10.68
N LEU A 27 10.51 -14.81 -9.60
CA LEU A 27 10.02 -13.99 -8.48
C LEU A 27 11.12 -13.90 -7.41
N THR A 28 11.52 -12.67 -7.09
CA THR A 28 12.54 -12.39 -6.07
C THR A 28 11.92 -11.68 -4.89
N THR A 29 12.21 -12.13 -3.67
CA THR A 29 11.80 -11.47 -2.43
C THR A 29 12.95 -10.72 -1.79
N CYS A 30 12.67 -9.58 -1.17
CA CYS A 30 13.63 -8.74 -0.46
C CYS A 30 13.12 -8.44 0.96
N ASP A 31 14.03 -8.12 1.86
CA ASP A 31 13.71 -7.85 3.26
C ASP A 31 13.03 -6.47 3.47
N SER A 32 13.11 -5.58 2.49
CA SER A 32 12.52 -4.23 2.57
C SER A 32 12.20 -3.67 1.19
N PHE A 33 11.25 -2.72 1.14
CA PHE A 33 10.95 -1.97 -0.08
C PHE A 33 12.19 -1.26 -0.65
N LEU A 34 13.00 -0.66 0.23
CA LEU A 34 14.23 0.02 -0.21
C LEU A 34 15.18 -0.94 -0.93
N LYS A 35 15.30 -2.19 -0.45
CA LYS A 35 16.10 -3.22 -1.11
C LYS A 35 15.50 -3.58 -2.47
N CYS A 36 14.18 -3.73 -2.57
CA CYS A 36 13.50 -3.99 -3.84
C CYS A 36 13.81 -2.87 -4.87
N PHE A 37 13.72 -1.62 -4.47
CA PHE A 37 14.04 -0.48 -5.35
C PHE A 37 15.52 -0.40 -5.72
N THR A 38 16.42 -0.79 -4.81
CA THR A 38 17.85 -0.89 -5.10
C THR A 38 18.13 -1.94 -6.18
N GLU A 39 17.50 -3.12 -6.08
CA GLU A 39 17.63 -4.18 -7.09
C GLU A 39 17.05 -3.74 -8.45
N LEU A 40 15.93 -3.01 -8.45
CA LEU A 40 15.35 -2.44 -9.66
C LEU A 40 16.27 -1.40 -10.30
N GLY A 41 16.78 -0.46 -9.52
CA GLY A 41 17.71 0.57 -10.01
C GLY A 41 19.04 0.01 -10.49
N GLY A 42 19.47 -1.12 -9.92
CA GLY A 42 20.68 -1.85 -10.32
C GLY A 42 20.47 -2.81 -11.51
N GLY A 43 19.24 -2.97 -11.99
CA GLY A 43 18.91 -3.88 -13.09
C GLY A 43 18.92 -5.37 -12.73
N ALA A 44 18.88 -5.70 -11.44
CA ALA A 44 18.81 -7.10 -10.97
C ALA A 44 17.39 -7.67 -11.07
N VAL A 45 16.38 -6.80 -11.10
CA VAL A 45 14.98 -7.11 -11.38
C VAL A 45 14.42 -6.10 -12.38
N ASP A 46 13.42 -6.49 -13.14
CA ASP A 46 12.79 -5.66 -14.18
C ASP A 46 11.61 -4.85 -13.65
N ALA A 47 10.97 -5.31 -12.57
CA ALA A 47 9.84 -4.66 -11.94
C ALA A 47 9.77 -4.95 -10.44
N VAL A 48 9.09 -4.08 -9.69
CA VAL A 48 8.79 -4.25 -8.27
C VAL A 48 7.28 -4.12 -8.06
N ILE A 49 6.70 -5.06 -7.33
CA ILE A 49 5.32 -4.98 -6.86
C ILE A 49 5.35 -4.46 -5.43
N VAL A 50 4.63 -3.38 -5.19
CA VAL A 50 4.65 -2.62 -3.93
C VAL A 50 3.38 -1.78 -3.83
N ASP A 51 3.01 -1.36 -2.62
CA ASP A 51 1.88 -0.48 -2.38
C ASP A 51 2.05 0.85 -3.13
N LYS A 52 1.01 1.29 -3.80
CA LYS A 52 1.01 2.51 -4.63
C LYS A 52 1.52 3.76 -3.90
N PRO A 53 1.14 4.05 -2.64
CA PRO A 53 1.69 5.20 -1.90
C PRO A 53 3.21 5.12 -1.72
N VAL A 54 3.75 3.93 -1.47
CA VAL A 54 5.20 3.71 -1.32
C VAL A 54 5.92 3.92 -2.65
N ALA A 55 5.37 3.38 -3.75
CA ALA A 55 5.91 3.60 -5.09
C ALA A 55 5.90 5.08 -5.46
N THR A 56 4.81 5.79 -5.18
CA THR A 56 4.65 7.22 -5.49
C THR A 56 5.68 8.06 -4.73
N ASP A 57 5.80 7.87 -3.41
CA ASP A 57 6.78 8.59 -2.58
C ASP A 57 8.22 8.34 -3.05
N TYR A 58 8.54 7.09 -3.39
CA TYR A 58 9.88 6.75 -3.89
C TYR A 58 10.17 7.37 -5.25
N ALA A 59 9.24 7.29 -6.20
CA ALA A 59 9.42 7.83 -7.56
C ALA A 59 9.51 9.37 -7.56
N GLN A 60 8.81 10.07 -6.65
CA GLN A 60 8.93 11.53 -6.50
C GLN A 60 10.33 11.96 -6.04
N LYS A 61 11.00 11.15 -5.25
CA LYS A 61 12.33 11.44 -4.67
C LYS A 61 13.49 10.90 -5.52
N ASN A 62 13.20 9.97 -6.43
CA ASN A 62 14.21 9.27 -7.21
C ASN A 62 13.80 9.24 -8.69
N SER A 63 14.62 9.79 -9.56
CA SER A 63 14.38 9.75 -11.01
C SER A 63 14.66 8.36 -11.60
N GLY A 64 14.07 8.09 -12.78
CA GLY A 64 14.35 6.87 -13.54
C GLY A 64 13.40 5.71 -13.26
N PHE A 65 12.35 5.94 -12.44
CA PHE A 65 11.31 4.95 -12.16
C PHE A 65 9.97 5.40 -12.74
N THR A 66 9.21 4.44 -13.22
CA THR A 66 7.84 4.65 -13.76
C THR A 66 6.89 3.72 -13.01
N ILE A 67 5.75 4.27 -12.61
CA ILE A 67 4.64 3.48 -12.05
C ILE A 67 3.72 3.13 -13.19
N LEU A 68 3.42 1.84 -13.34
CA LEU A 68 2.48 1.36 -14.36
C LEU A 68 1.05 1.74 -13.97
N SER A 69 0.18 1.87 -15.00
CA SER A 69 -1.23 2.22 -14.79
C SER A 69 -2.06 1.05 -14.26
N GLU A 70 -1.60 -0.17 -14.51
CA GLU A 70 -2.26 -1.39 -14.07
C GLU A 70 -2.11 -1.58 -12.56
N GLU A 71 -3.22 -1.72 -11.86
CA GLU A 71 -3.28 -2.06 -10.44
C GLU A 71 -3.51 -3.56 -10.29
N LEU A 72 -2.68 -4.22 -9.49
CA LEU A 72 -2.71 -5.68 -9.33
C LEU A 72 -3.64 -6.15 -8.21
N GLY A 73 -4.09 -5.26 -7.35
CA GLY A 73 -5.02 -5.54 -6.27
C GLY A 73 -5.41 -4.26 -5.54
N ALA A 74 -6.53 -4.30 -4.85
CA ALA A 74 -6.96 -3.24 -3.95
C ALA A 74 -6.93 -3.76 -2.51
N GLU A 75 -6.44 -2.95 -1.59
CA GLU A 75 -6.44 -3.27 -0.17
C GLU A 75 -6.91 -2.09 0.66
N GLN A 76 -7.34 -2.37 1.88
CA GLN A 76 -7.79 -1.37 2.83
C GLN A 76 -6.85 -1.35 4.03
N TYR A 77 -6.46 -0.15 4.43
CA TYR A 77 -5.72 0.06 5.67
C TYR A 77 -6.69 0.27 6.82
N GLY A 78 -6.41 -0.36 7.95
CA GLY A 78 -7.18 -0.22 9.16
C GLY A 78 -6.30 0.06 10.36
N ILE A 79 -6.90 0.55 11.44
CA ILE A 79 -6.25 0.69 12.74
C ILE A 79 -6.50 -0.59 13.52
N ALA A 80 -5.43 -1.33 13.84
CA ALA A 80 -5.52 -2.57 14.59
C ALA A 80 -5.45 -2.31 16.10
N PHE A 81 -6.24 -3.06 16.85
CA PHE A 81 -6.27 -3.03 18.32
C PHE A 81 -5.99 -4.42 18.87
N ARG A 82 -5.57 -4.48 20.13
CA ARG A 82 -5.42 -5.76 20.81
C ARG A 82 -6.80 -6.42 20.97
N SER A 83 -6.85 -7.73 20.84
CA SER A 83 -8.08 -8.48 21.10
C SER A 83 -8.61 -8.20 22.50
N GLY A 84 -9.88 -7.80 22.61
CA GLY A 84 -10.51 -7.41 23.88
C GLY A 84 -10.49 -5.92 24.21
N ASP A 85 -9.69 -5.09 23.52
CA ASP A 85 -9.63 -3.63 23.74
C ASP A 85 -10.78 -2.88 23.01
N GLN A 86 -12.00 -3.40 23.13
CA GLN A 86 -13.18 -2.85 22.41
C GLN A 86 -13.49 -1.41 22.83
N GLU A 87 -13.27 -1.06 24.07
CA GLU A 87 -13.50 0.31 24.58
C GLU A 87 -12.58 1.31 23.90
N LEU A 88 -11.29 0.98 23.76
CA LEU A 88 -10.33 1.82 23.06
C LEU A 88 -10.67 1.90 21.56
N CYS A 89 -11.02 0.79 20.94
CA CYS A 89 -11.44 0.74 19.54
C CYS A 89 -12.63 1.70 19.30
N ASN A 90 -13.68 1.59 20.09
CA ASN A 90 -14.86 2.45 19.99
C ASN A 90 -14.52 3.93 20.24
N THR A 91 -13.61 4.21 21.19
CA THR A 91 -13.18 5.58 21.49
C THR A 91 -12.47 6.21 20.29
N ILE A 92 -11.56 5.48 19.66
CA ILE A 92 -10.83 5.97 18.47
C ILE A 92 -11.77 6.09 17.26
N GLU A 93 -12.65 5.11 17.02
CA GLU A 93 -13.63 5.16 15.93
C GLU A 93 -14.56 6.39 16.06
N ASN A 94 -15.10 6.63 17.27
CA ASN A 94 -15.93 7.80 17.53
C ASN A 94 -15.15 9.11 17.33
N ALA A 95 -13.89 9.17 17.75
CA ALA A 95 -13.05 10.36 17.53
C ALA A 95 -12.80 10.61 16.03
N VAL A 96 -12.49 9.57 15.26
CA VAL A 96 -12.34 9.68 13.79
C VAL A 96 -13.65 10.14 13.16
N GLN A 97 -14.79 9.56 13.55
CA GLN A 97 -16.10 9.97 13.02
C GLN A 97 -16.40 11.45 13.33
N GLN A 98 -16.10 11.94 14.52
CA GLN A 98 -16.24 13.36 14.85
C GLN A 98 -15.36 14.27 13.98
N LEU A 99 -14.14 13.84 13.64
CA LEU A 99 -13.27 14.58 12.73
C LEU A 99 -13.83 14.60 11.30
N VAL A 100 -14.48 13.54 10.88
CA VAL A 100 -15.18 13.47 9.58
C VAL A 100 -16.37 14.42 9.59
N ASP A 101 -17.23 14.34 10.60
CA ASP A 101 -18.47 15.09 10.71
C ASP A 101 -18.25 16.62 10.80
N ASN A 102 -17.17 17.04 11.46
CA ASN A 102 -16.82 18.46 11.61
C ASN A 102 -15.91 18.99 10.48
N GLY A 103 -15.59 18.18 9.48
CA GLY A 103 -14.78 18.55 8.32
C GLY A 103 -13.27 18.64 8.58
N THR A 104 -12.79 18.36 9.80
CA THR A 104 -11.36 18.41 10.12
C THR A 104 -10.59 17.31 9.37
N TYR A 105 -11.19 16.13 9.23
CA TYR A 105 -10.59 15.02 8.46
C TYR A 105 -10.32 15.43 7.00
N ALA A 106 -11.29 16.06 6.35
CA ALA A 106 -11.13 16.56 4.98
C ALA A 106 -10.01 17.61 4.87
N LYS A 107 -9.94 18.56 5.80
CA LYS A 107 -8.87 19.57 5.82
C LYS A 107 -7.47 18.96 6.02
N ILE A 108 -7.37 17.88 6.78
CA ILE A 108 -6.10 17.15 6.94
C ILE A 108 -5.77 16.44 5.63
N ALA A 109 -6.76 15.81 4.99
CA ALA A 109 -6.59 15.07 3.74
C ALA A 109 -6.09 15.96 2.58
N GLU A 110 -6.48 17.22 2.53
CA GLU A 110 -6.00 18.20 1.53
C GLU A 110 -4.47 18.35 1.49
N LYS A 111 -3.79 18.02 2.59
CA LYS A 111 -2.31 18.02 2.66
C LYS A 111 -1.67 16.80 1.98
N TYR A 112 -2.49 15.84 1.58
CA TYR A 112 -2.06 14.56 1.01
C TYR A 112 -2.80 14.28 -0.30
N PRO A 113 -2.60 15.10 -1.35
CA PRO A 113 -3.37 15.02 -2.60
C PRO A 113 -3.28 13.65 -3.28
N ASP A 114 -2.16 12.95 -3.12
CA ASP A 114 -1.92 11.65 -3.76
C ASP A 114 -2.79 10.52 -3.18
N ILE A 115 -3.33 10.69 -1.96
CA ILE A 115 -4.12 9.66 -1.28
C ILE A 115 -5.56 10.09 -0.97
N VAL A 116 -5.89 11.36 -1.11
CA VAL A 116 -7.22 11.91 -0.71
C VAL A 116 -8.38 11.15 -1.35
N ASN A 117 -8.23 10.74 -2.62
CA ASN A 117 -9.25 10.00 -3.36
C ASN A 117 -9.43 8.55 -2.89
N ASN A 118 -8.49 8.04 -2.09
CA ASN A 118 -8.51 6.66 -1.57
C ASN A 118 -8.98 6.60 -0.11
N LEU A 119 -9.32 7.74 0.49
CA LEU A 119 -9.78 7.80 1.88
C LEU A 119 -11.26 7.41 1.98
N THR A 120 -11.53 6.21 2.50
CA THR A 120 -12.88 5.63 2.56
C THR A 120 -13.88 6.47 3.35
N TYR A 121 -13.44 7.23 4.35
CA TYR A 121 -14.31 8.13 5.12
C TYR A 121 -14.78 9.38 4.36
N LEU A 122 -14.10 9.77 3.29
CA LEU A 122 -14.47 10.91 2.45
C LEU A 122 -15.28 10.51 1.21
N ASN A 123 -15.25 9.24 0.84
CA ASN A 123 -15.82 8.71 -0.41
C ASN A 123 -17.00 7.75 -0.15
N LYS A 124 -17.77 8.00 0.92
CA LYS A 124 -19.01 7.25 1.23
C LYS A 124 -20.19 7.77 0.45
#